data_041bfb7b24aeed1cb234e2809ab3ec2d
#
_entry.id   041bfb7b24aeed1cb234e2809ab3ec2d
#
_cell.length_a   1.000
_cell.length_b   1.000
_cell.length_c   1.000
_cell.angle_alpha   90.00
_cell.angle_beta   90.00
_cell.angle_gamma   90.00
#
_symmetry.space_group_name_H-M   'P 1'
#
loop_
_entity.id
_entity.type
_entity.pdbx_description
1 polymer ?
#
loop_
_entity_poly.entity_id
_entity_poly.type
_entity_poly.pdbx_seq_one_letter_code
_entity_poly.pdbx_strand_id
1 'polypeptide(L)'
;MVENVLHMSNISKSFKGVHALKGVTFHAKAGKVNVLMGENGAGKSTLMRVLVGAHKKDSGEILIAGEKVSIESPGDAIKHHIAMIYQELNLIMDMTVEENIFIGREITKSLFLDKRALLSKTRLLMEEYGVNIDPKAVVSQLSVANQQMLEIVKALSLDARIIIMDEPTSSLTAPEVRLLFKIIKKLNEQGITIIYISHRMEEVFEIGDYITIMRDGELAGEWSLKDMKPEEVICAMVGRKISKPFPKEKTKLGETVLKVEGLSKKGVFENINFDLRKGEILGVSGLVGAGRTEMAMGIFGALPITDGRVYLNGKEIKIRNPGDAIKYKIAYVPEDRKVLGLDLNARISNNISLTNMDQTAPKGFLDRRKERELANRMVEKLKIKTPSIFQEAGNLSGGNQQKVVLAKWLSRELDVLILDEPTRGVDIGAKEEIHKLISKLAGEGLSIILISSEMTEVLGMSDRVLVMHEGQQKVILDAGLATQEKVMSYAV
;
A
#
# COMPACT_ATOMS: atom_id res chain seq x y z
N MET A 1 -33.71 13.75 9.81
CA MET A 1 -32.52 12.86 10.04
C MET A 1 -32.40 11.99 8.79
N VAL A 2 -31.22 11.86 8.20
CA VAL A 2 -31.01 10.94 7.06
C VAL A 2 -31.14 9.51 7.60
N GLU A 3 -32.03 8.72 6.98
CA GLU A 3 -32.33 7.36 7.43
C GLU A 3 -31.21 6.39 7.09
N ASN A 4 -30.95 5.40 7.96
CA ASN A 4 -29.98 4.34 7.68
C ASN A 4 -30.62 3.33 6.72
N VAL A 5 -30.01 3.14 5.53
CA VAL A 5 -30.45 2.10 4.60
C VAL A 5 -29.86 0.73 4.95
N LEU A 6 -28.72 0.71 5.64
CA LEU A 6 -28.05 -0.50 6.10
C LEU A 6 -27.73 -0.38 7.60
N HIS A 7 -28.01 -1.42 8.33
CA HIS A 7 -27.63 -1.58 9.72
C HIS A 7 -27.11 -2.99 9.96
N MET A 8 -25.85 -3.09 10.31
CA MET A 8 -25.19 -4.32 10.73
C MET A 8 -24.95 -4.24 12.24
N SER A 9 -25.52 -5.18 13.02
CA SER A 9 -25.46 -5.13 14.48
C SER A 9 -24.65 -6.29 15.03
N ASN A 10 -23.68 -5.98 15.90
CA ASN A 10 -22.90 -6.98 16.65
C ASN A 10 -22.29 -8.08 15.78
N ILE A 11 -21.78 -7.73 14.60
CA ILE A 11 -21.19 -8.68 13.66
C ILE A 11 -19.87 -9.20 14.19
N SER A 12 -19.78 -10.52 14.37
CA SER A 12 -18.53 -11.19 14.74
C SER A 12 -18.09 -12.18 13.67
N LYS A 13 -16.77 -12.27 13.46
CA LYS A 13 -16.15 -13.23 12.56
C LYS A 13 -14.75 -13.61 13.00
N SER A 14 -14.50 -14.92 13.05
CA SER A 14 -13.21 -15.49 13.41
C SER A 14 -12.67 -16.40 12.31
N PHE A 15 -11.33 -16.40 12.13
CA PHE A 15 -10.61 -17.29 11.22
C PHE A 15 -9.45 -17.96 11.96
N LYS A 16 -9.45 -19.30 12.07
CA LYS A 16 -8.34 -20.11 12.64
C LYS A 16 -7.64 -19.48 13.86
N GLY A 17 -8.43 -19.02 14.85
CA GLY A 17 -7.91 -18.44 16.09
C GLY A 17 -7.67 -16.92 16.06
N VAL A 18 -7.98 -16.23 14.95
CA VAL A 18 -7.94 -14.78 14.88
C VAL A 18 -9.34 -14.21 14.83
N HIS A 19 -9.71 -13.38 15.80
CA HIS A 19 -10.98 -12.65 15.81
C HIS A 19 -10.88 -11.42 14.92
N ALA A 20 -11.34 -11.55 13.66
CA ALA A 20 -11.27 -10.47 12.67
C ALA A 20 -12.35 -9.39 12.91
N LEU A 21 -13.52 -9.78 13.43
CA LEU A 21 -14.60 -8.88 13.85
C LEU A 21 -15.09 -9.27 15.24
N LYS A 22 -15.22 -8.29 16.13
CA LYS A 22 -15.54 -8.46 17.55
C LYS A 22 -16.80 -7.68 17.91
N GLY A 23 -17.96 -8.10 17.40
CA GLY A 23 -19.23 -7.42 17.67
C GLY A 23 -19.34 -6.04 17.01
N VAL A 24 -18.90 -5.91 15.77
CA VAL A 24 -18.92 -4.64 15.03
C VAL A 24 -20.36 -4.24 14.70
N THR A 25 -20.71 -2.99 15.00
CA THR A 25 -21.95 -2.36 14.56
C THR A 25 -21.59 -1.30 13.50
N PHE A 26 -22.23 -1.35 12.33
CA PHE A 26 -21.97 -0.46 11.21
C PHE A 26 -23.28 0.05 10.59
N HIS A 27 -23.32 1.33 10.24
CA HIS A 27 -24.46 1.95 9.59
C HIS A 27 -24.06 2.59 8.26
N ALA A 28 -24.95 2.54 7.27
CA ALA A 28 -24.82 3.35 6.07
C ALA A 28 -26.06 4.24 5.88
N LYS A 29 -25.81 5.54 5.71
CA LYS A 29 -26.83 6.54 5.45
C LYS A 29 -27.30 6.45 4.00
N ALA A 30 -28.63 6.48 3.78
CA ALA A 30 -29.25 6.38 2.47
C ALA A 30 -28.81 7.53 1.54
N GLY A 31 -28.46 7.21 0.29
CA GLY A 31 -28.08 8.18 -0.72
C GLY A 31 -26.87 9.05 -0.31
N LYS A 32 -25.92 8.49 0.45
CA LYS A 32 -24.71 9.15 0.94
C LYS A 32 -23.47 8.32 0.65
N VAL A 33 -22.33 9.00 0.62
CA VAL A 33 -21.03 8.34 0.60
C VAL A 33 -20.58 8.08 2.03
N ASN A 34 -20.69 6.82 2.45
CA ASN A 34 -20.31 6.35 3.78
C ASN A 34 -18.90 5.76 3.70
N VAL A 35 -17.94 6.47 4.24
CA VAL A 35 -16.54 6.03 4.23
C VAL A 35 -16.28 5.06 5.37
N LEU A 36 -15.61 3.95 5.09
CA LEU A 36 -15.14 2.99 6.08
C LEU A 36 -13.60 3.02 6.12
N MET A 37 -13.04 3.55 7.19
CA MET A 37 -11.60 3.66 7.40
C MET A 37 -11.09 2.81 8.56
N GLY A 38 -9.78 2.65 8.62
CA GLY A 38 -9.06 1.94 9.67
C GLY A 38 -7.73 1.41 9.14
N GLU A 39 -6.86 0.98 10.04
CA GLU A 39 -5.57 0.38 9.68
C GLU A 39 -5.74 -0.94 8.90
N ASN A 40 -4.66 -1.39 8.26
CA ASN A 40 -4.65 -2.70 7.62
C ASN A 40 -4.83 -3.80 8.68
N GLY A 41 -5.76 -4.73 8.43
CA GLY A 41 -6.13 -5.74 9.42
C GLY A 41 -7.20 -5.30 10.43
N ALA A 42 -7.72 -4.07 10.37
CA ALA A 42 -8.80 -3.61 11.24
C ALA A 42 -10.16 -4.31 11.01
N GLY A 43 -10.28 -5.16 9.97
CA GLY A 43 -11.49 -5.92 9.70
C GLY A 43 -12.42 -5.33 8.63
N LYS A 44 -12.08 -4.20 8.00
CA LYS A 44 -12.92 -3.50 7.00
C LYS A 44 -13.41 -4.40 5.87
N SER A 45 -12.48 -4.98 5.11
CA SER A 45 -12.82 -5.88 3.99
C SER A 45 -13.52 -7.15 4.48
N THR A 46 -13.22 -7.63 5.69
CA THR A 46 -13.94 -8.77 6.29
C THR A 46 -15.39 -8.41 6.58
N LEU A 47 -15.67 -7.21 7.13
CA LEU A 47 -17.03 -6.74 7.39
C LEU A 47 -17.82 -6.63 6.08
N MET A 48 -17.25 -6.08 5.04
CA MET A 48 -17.90 -5.98 3.73
C MET A 48 -18.08 -7.34 3.05
N ARG A 49 -17.10 -8.26 3.17
CA ARG A 49 -17.25 -9.64 2.69
C ARG A 49 -18.35 -10.42 3.43
N VAL A 50 -18.60 -10.09 4.70
CA VAL A 50 -19.78 -10.60 5.43
C VAL A 50 -21.06 -10.01 4.85
N LEU A 51 -21.11 -8.71 4.57
CA LEU A 51 -22.27 -8.03 3.99
C LEU A 51 -22.66 -8.59 2.62
N VAL A 52 -21.67 -8.93 1.77
CA VAL A 52 -21.94 -9.52 0.45
C VAL A 52 -22.01 -11.05 0.46
N GLY A 53 -22.00 -11.70 1.61
CA GLY A 53 -22.13 -13.14 1.73
C GLY A 53 -20.93 -13.97 1.25
N ALA A 54 -19.78 -13.31 0.98
CA ALA A 54 -18.53 -13.99 0.66
C ALA A 54 -17.93 -14.68 1.90
N HIS A 55 -18.27 -14.19 3.11
CA HIS A 55 -17.97 -14.84 4.39
C HIS A 55 -19.24 -14.93 5.24
N LYS A 56 -19.50 -16.11 5.80
CA LYS A 56 -20.58 -16.26 6.79
C LYS A 56 -20.15 -15.59 8.10
N LYS A 57 -21.03 -14.76 8.67
CA LYS A 57 -20.85 -14.22 10.02
C LYS A 57 -20.98 -15.33 11.06
N ASP A 58 -20.27 -15.18 12.18
CA ASP A 58 -20.39 -16.12 13.31
C ASP A 58 -21.57 -15.70 14.22
N SER A 59 -21.82 -14.38 14.34
CA SER A 59 -22.97 -13.82 15.07
C SER A 59 -23.35 -12.44 14.54
N GLY A 60 -24.47 -11.89 15.01
CA GLY A 60 -24.98 -10.57 14.65
C GLY A 60 -26.10 -10.61 13.61
N GLU A 61 -26.64 -9.44 13.29
CA GLU A 61 -27.79 -9.26 12.41
C GLU A 61 -27.50 -8.20 11.34
N ILE A 62 -28.16 -8.35 10.18
CA ILE A 62 -28.11 -7.39 9.08
C ILE A 62 -29.54 -6.95 8.76
N LEU A 63 -29.76 -5.65 8.74
CA LEU A 63 -31.01 -5.03 8.30
C LEU A 63 -30.78 -4.15 7.09
N ILE A 64 -31.63 -4.25 6.07
CA ILE A 64 -31.64 -3.41 4.89
C ILE A 64 -33.00 -2.72 4.83
N ALA A 65 -33.01 -1.39 4.76
CA ALA A 65 -34.22 -0.58 4.83
C ALA A 65 -35.17 -0.95 6.02
N GLY A 66 -34.59 -1.33 7.16
CA GLY A 66 -35.30 -1.74 8.37
C GLY A 66 -35.74 -3.21 8.42
N GLU A 67 -35.60 -3.96 7.32
CA GLU A 67 -35.96 -5.37 7.27
C GLU A 67 -34.75 -6.26 7.54
N LYS A 68 -34.94 -7.28 8.42
CA LYS A 68 -33.89 -8.26 8.71
C LYS A 68 -33.69 -9.20 7.53
N VAL A 69 -32.45 -9.30 7.06
CA VAL A 69 -32.08 -10.13 5.92
C VAL A 69 -31.04 -11.19 6.30
N SER A 70 -31.06 -12.33 5.58
CA SER A 70 -30.01 -13.33 5.65
C SER A 70 -29.25 -13.35 4.33
N ILE A 71 -27.97 -13.00 4.38
CA ILE A 71 -27.08 -13.01 3.23
C ILE A 71 -26.02 -14.07 3.47
N GLU A 72 -26.12 -15.20 2.78
CA GLU A 72 -25.23 -16.35 2.92
C GLU A 72 -24.36 -16.60 1.68
N SER A 73 -24.67 -15.91 0.58
CA SER A 73 -23.97 -16.01 -0.68
C SER A 73 -23.93 -14.66 -1.43
N PRO A 74 -22.98 -14.45 -2.35
CA PRO A 74 -22.98 -13.25 -3.21
C PRO A 74 -24.25 -13.08 -4.02
N GLY A 75 -24.89 -14.19 -4.43
CA GLY A 75 -26.18 -14.15 -5.11
C GLY A 75 -27.30 -13.56 -4.26
N ASP A 76 -27.26 -13.75 -2.94
CA ASP A 76 -28.25 -13.14 -2.04
C ASP A 76 -28.03 -11.64 -1.90
N ALA A 77 -26.77 -11.18 -1.85
CA ALA A 77 -26.44 -9.76 -1.85
C ALA A 77 -27.00 -9.05 -3.10
N ILE A 78 -26.83 -9.66 -4.27
CA ILE A 78 -27.36 -9.12 -5.54
C ILE A 78 -28.90 -9.02 -5.50
N LYS A 79 -29.61 -10.02 -4.96
CA LYS A 79 -31.09 -9.97 -4.78
C LYS A 79 -31.52 -8.82 -3.84
N HIS A 80 -30.66 -8.42 -2.91
CA HIS A 80 -30.89 -7.28 -2.02
C HIS A 80 -30.30 -5.97 -2.60
N HIS A 81 -29.99 -5.92 -3.91
CA HIS A 81 -29.44 -4.76 -4.61
C HIS A 81 -28.12 -4.24 -4.03
N ILE A 82 -27.26 -5.16 -3.56
CA ILE A 82 -25.90 -4.84 -3.09
C ILE A 82 -24.89 -5.33 -4.13
N ALA A 83 -24.01 -4.44 -4.57
CA ALA A 83 -22.86 -4.75 -5.42
C ALA A 83 -21.56 -4.42 -4.70
N MET A 84 -20.48 -5.15 -5.01
CA MET A 84 -19.16 -4.90 -4.46
C MET A 84 -18.10 -4.88 -5.57
N ILE A 85 -17.29 -3.84 -5.56
CA ILE A 85 -16.03 -3.73 -6.29
C ILE A 85 -14.93 -4.12 -5.32
N TYR A 86 -14.21 -5.19 -5.63
CA TYR A 86 -13.19 -5.75 -4.77
C TYR A 86 -11.84 -5.07 -5.00
N GLN A 87 -10.95 -5.15 -4.02
CA GLN A 87 -9.58 -4.67 -4.12
C GLN A 87 -8.76 -5.44 -5.18
N GLU A 88 -9.00 -6.76 -5.30
CA GLU A 88 -8.44 -7.60 -6.36
C GLU A 88 -9.47 -7.73 -7.49
N LEU A 89 -9.02 -7.62 -8.74
CA LEU A 89 -9.90 -7.67 -9.92
C LEU A 89 -10.55 -9.03 -10.08
N ASN A 90 -11.88 -9.05 -10.14
CA ASN A 90 -12.71 -10.24 -10.40
C ASN A 90 -13.16 -10.31 -11.86
N LEU A 91 -12.19 -10.27 -12.78
CA LEU A 91 -12.40 -10.33 -14.21
C LEU A 91 -11.91 -11.67 -14.79
N ILE A 92 -12.60 -12.16 -15.81
CA ILE A 92 -12.13 -13.33 -16.57
C ILE A 92 -11.28 -12.80 -17.72
N MET A 93 -9.98 -13.03 -17.63
CA MET A 93 -8.97 -12.42 -18.50
C MET A 93 -9.09 -12.82 -19.97
N ASP A 94 -9.57 -14.03 -20.25
CA ASP A 94 -9.71 -14.58 -21.62
C ASP A 94 -11.03 -14.21 -22.29
N MET A 95 -11.93 -13.54 -21.58
CA MET A 95 -13.22 -13.06 -22.10
C MET A 95 -13.13 -11.62 -22.60
N THR A 96 -14.09 -11.23 -23.46
CA THR A 96 -14.25 -9.84 -23.88
C THR A 96 -14.85 -8.99 -22.76
N VAL A 97 -14.74 -7.67 -22.93
CA VAL A 97 -15.33 -6.67 -22.02
C VAL A 97 -16.85 -6.87 -21.90
N GLU A 98 -17.57 -7.01 -23.02
CA GLU A 98 -19.04 -7.20 -23.01
C GLU A 98 -19.43 -8.50 -22.30
N GLU A 99 -18.67 -9.59 -22.49
CA GLU A 99 -18.92 -10.86 -21.82
C GLU A 99 -18.67 -10.75 -20.31
N ASN A 100 -17.62 -10.05 -19.87
CA ASN A 100 -17.33 -9.85 -18.46
C ASN A 100 -18.41 -9.04 -17.73
N ILE A 101 -19.01 -8.01 -18.37
CA ILE A 101 -20.05 -7.18 -17.77
C ILE A 101 -21.30 -8.00 -17.47
N PHE A 102 -21.68 -8.90 -18.38
CA PHE A 102 -22.95 -9.63 -18.29
C PHE A 102 -22.81 -11.11 -17.94
N ILE A 103 -21.64 -11.53 -17.48
CA ILE A 103 -21.41 -12.93 -17.10
C ILE A 103 -22.43 -13.39 -16.06
N GLY A 104 -23.04 -14.57 -16.29
CA GLY A 104 -24.11 -15.13 -15.45
C GLY A 104 -25.45 -14.38 -15.57
N ARG A 105 -25.56 -13.40 -16.48
CA ARG A 105 -26.77 -12.61 -16.77
C ARG A 105 -26.84 -12.30 -18.26
N GLU A 106 -26.42 -13.27 -19.06
CA GLU A 106 -26.32 -13.14 -20.51
C GLU A 106 -27.68 -12.79 -21.13
N ILE A 107 -27.65 -11.89 -22.12
CA ILE A 107 -28.87 -11.49 -22.84
C ILE A 107 -29.12 -12.54 -23.91
N THR A 108 -30.22 -13.24 -23.75
CA THR A 108 -30.61 -14.34 -24.66
C THR A 108 -31.83 -13.99 -25.47
N LYS A 109 -31.87 -14.47 -26.70
CA LYS A 109 -33.06 -14.51 -27.55
C LYS A 109 -33.41 -15.97 -27.80
N SER A 110 -34.46 -16.46 -27.12
CA SER A 110 -34.77 -17.88 -27.03
C SER A 110 -33.59 -18.67 -26.36
N LEU A 111 -33.02 -19.65 -27.04
CA LEU A 111 -31.90 -20.50 -26.54
C LEU A 111 -30.51 -19.98 -26.91
N PHE A 112 -30.42 -18.85 -27.64
CA PHE A 112 -29.16 -18.33 -28.15
C PHE A 112 -28.80 -16.98 -27.52
N LEU A 113 -27.53 -16.72 -27.38
CA LEU A 113 -26.95 -15.45 -26.91
C LEU A 113 -27.27 -14.34 -27.94
N ASP A 114 -27.93 -13.26 -27.51
CA ASP A 114 -28.14 -12.08 -28.34
C ASP A 114 -26.92 -11.14 -28.28
N LYS A 115 -25.91 -11.44 -29.08
CA LYS A 115 -24.66 -10.64 -29.14
C LYS A 115 -24.89 -9.17 -29.55
N ARG A 116 -25.95 -8.88 -30.33
CA ARG A 116 -26.24 -7.50 -30.73
C ARG A 116 -26.81 -6.69 -29.56
N ALA A 117 -27.73 -7.27 -28.82
CA ALA A 117 -28.27 -6.65 -27.61
C ALA A 117 -27.22 -6.49 -26.53
N LEU A 118 -26.33 -7.48 -26.35
CA LEU A 118 -25.21 -7.46 -25.43
C LEU A 118 -24.28 -6.27 -25.74
N LEU A 119 -23.80 -6.18 -27.00
CA LEU A 119 -22.94 -5.08 -27.45
C LEU A 119 -23.60 -3.70 -27.30
N SER A 120 -24.90 -3.59 -27.67
CA SER A 120 -25.62 -2.33 -27.56
C SER A 120 -25.74 -1.86 -26.11
N LYS A 121 -26.12 -2.76 -25.18
CA LYS A 121 -26.23 -2.43 -23.75
C LYS A 121 -24.88 -2.07 -23.13
N THR A 122 -23.81 -2.79 -23.51
CA THR A 122 -22.46 -2.48 -23.06
C THR A 122 -22.05 -1.06 -23.46
N ARG A 123 -22.29 -0.69 -24.74
CA ARG A 123 -21.96 0.65 -25.23
C ARG A 123 -22.74 1.74 -24.50
N LEU A 124 -24.05 1.56 -24.34
CA LEU A 124 -24.88 2.51 -23.60
C LEU A 124 -24.41 2.70 -22.16
N LEU A 125 -24.10 1.61 -21.48
CA LEU A 125 -23.60 1.67 -20.11
C LEU A 125 -22.24 2.39 -20.02
N MET A 126 -21.32 2.11 -20.93
CA MET A 126 -20.02 2.77 -20.98
C MET A 126 -20.13 4.26 -21.31
N GLU A 127 -20.99 4.61 -22.27
CA GLU A 127 -21.26 6.00 -22.66
C GLU A 127 -21.89 6.78 -21.51
N GLU A 128 -22.83 6.17 -20.79
CA GLU A 128 -23.48 6.76 -19.63
C GLU A 128 -22.50 7.20 -18.55
N TYR A 129 -21.43 6.41 -18.31
CA TYR A 129 -20.42 6.67 -17.28
C TYR A 129 -19.13 7.26 -17.85
N GLY A 130 -19.06 7.56 -19.14
CA GLY A 130 -17.90 8.19 -19.78
C GLY A 130 -16.66 7.28 -19.84
N VAL A 131 -16.85 5.96 -19.87
CA VAL A 131 -15.77 4.98 -19.95
C VAL A 131 -15.52 4.60 -21.41
N ASN A 132 -14.31 4.84 -21.89
CA ASN A 132 -13.94 4.59 -23.28
C ASN A 132 -13.06 3.32 -23.39
N ILE A 133 -13.72 2.16 -23.46
CA ILE A 133 -13.08 0.85 -23.67
C ILE A 133 -13.84 0.15 -24.80
N ASP A 134 -13.10 -0.54 -25.71
CA ASP A 134 -13.76 -1.33 -26.76
C ASP A 134 -14.51 -2.54 -26.13
N PRO A 135 -15.83 -2.67 -26.29
CA PRO A 135 -16.59 -3.81 -25.77
C PRO A 135 -16.10 -5.17 -26.23
N LYS A 136 -15.44 -5.25 -27.39
CA LYS A 136 -14.92 -6.48 -27.99
C LYS A 136 -13.48 -6.77 -27.62
N ALA A 137 -12.78 -5.85 -26.93
CA ALA A 137 -11.42 -6.10 -26.47
C ALA A 137 -11.40 -7.25 -25.47
N VAL A 138 -10.37 -8.10 -25.55
CA VAL A 138 -10.09 -9.16 -24.56
C VAL A 138 -9.49 -8.52 -23.33
N VAL A 139 -9.99 -8.85 -22.15
CA VAL A 139 -9.63 -8.19 -20.88
C VAL A 139 -8.14 -8.28 -20.59
N SER A 140 -7.47 -9.39 -20.90
CA SER A 140 -6.02 -9.54 -20.72
C SER A 140 -5.15 -8.56 -21.52
N GLN A 141 -5.72 -7.92 -22.55
CA GLN A 141 -5.03 -6.91 -23.37
C GLN A 141 -5.23 -5.48 -22.85
N LEU A 142 -6.11 -5.28 -21.88
CA LEU A 142 -6.36 -3.98 -21.29
C LEU A 142 -5.27 -3.59 -20.29
N SER A 143 -5.00 -2.29 -20.16
CA SER A 143 -4.20 -1.78 -19.04
C SER A 143 -4.89 -2.07 -17.70
N VAL A 144 -4.13 -2.17 -16.63
CA VAL A 144 -4.67 -2.41 -15.27
C VAL A 144 -5.72 -1.37 -14.89
N ALA A 145 -5.52 -0.12 -15.27
CA ALA A 145 -6.48 0.96 -15.05
C ALA A 145 -7.80 0.73 -15.81
N ASN A 146 -7.75 0.28 -17.07
CA ASN A 146 -8.94 -0.06 -17.83
C ASN A 146 -9.65 -1.31 -17.28
N GLN A 147 -8.90 -2.28 -16.77
CA GLN A 147 -9.47 -3.43 -16.06
C GLN A 147 -10.22 -2.98 -14.79
N GLN A 148 -9.65 -2.04 -14.03
CA GLN A 148 -10.33 -1.48 -12.85
C GLN A 148 -11.61 -0.72 -13.25
N MET A 149 -11.57 0.08 -14.32
CA MET A 149 -12.76 0.78 -14.82
C MET A 149 -13.83 -0.21 -15.32
N LEU A 150 -13.43 -1.32 -15.94
CA LEU A 150 -14.34 -2.39 -16.34
C LEU A 150 -15.03 -3.04 -15.12
N GLU A 151 -14.28 -3.30 -14.03
CA GLU A 151 -14.87 -3.83 -12.79
C GLU A 151 -15.93 -2.89 -12.21
N ILE A 152 -15.68 -1.57 -12.27
CA ILE A 152 -16.65 -0.56 -11.85
C ILE A 152 -17.90 -0.62 -12.74
N VAL A 153 -17.75 -0.61 -14.07
CA VAL A 153 -18.87 -0.69 -15.01
C VAL A 153 -19.68 -1.98 -14.82
N LYS A 154 -18.99 -3.11 -14.57
CA LYS A 154 -19.63 -4.40 -14.26
C LYS A 154 -20.50 -4.30 -13.00
N ALA A 155 -20.01 -3.69 -11.93
CA ALA A 155 -20.79 -3.49 -10.71
C ALA A 155 -22.02 -2.56 -10.96
N LEU A 156 -21.85 -1.49 -11.75
CA LEU A 156 -22.92 -0.57 -12.12
C LEU A 156 -24.02 -1.23 -12.97
N SER A 157 -23.69 -2.32 -13.68
CA SER A 157 -24.68 -3.08 -14.46
C SER A 157 -25.64 -3.91 -13.60
N LEU A 158 -25.48 -3.94 -12.27
CA LEU A 158 -26.22 -4.82 -11.34
C LEU A 158 -27.51 -4.19 -10.76
N ASP A 159 -27.91 -2.99 -11.19
CA ASP A 159 -29.06 -2.27 -10.61
C ASP A 159 -28.97 -2.16 -9.06
N ALA A 160 -27.81 -1.84 -8.57
CA ALA A 160 -27.52 -1.81 -7.14
C ALA A 160 -28.03 -0.53 -6.48
N ARG A 161 -28.58 -0.64 -5.27
CA ARG A 161 -28.93 0.49 -4.39
C ARG A 161 -27.83 0.79 -3.37
N ILE A 162 -27.00 -0.20 -3.09
CA ILE A 162 -25.81 -0.07 -2.24
C ILE A 162 -24.62 -0.59 -3.04
N ILE A 163 -23.61 0.25 -3.22
CA ILE A 163 -22.38 -0.12 -3.91
C ILE A 163 -21.20 0.01 -2.93
N ILE A 164 -20.50 -1.09 -2.72
CA ILE A 164 -19.29 -1.16 -1.90
C ILE A 164 -18.08 -1.03 -2.83
N MET A 165 -17.15 -0.15 -2.50
CA MET A 165 -15.92 0.07 -3.26
C MET A 165 -14.73 -0.14 -2.32
N ASP A 166 -14.00 -1.26 -2.48
CA ASP A 166 -12.86 -1.61 -1.62
C ASP A 166 -11.55 -1.18 -2.31
N GLU A 167 -10.99 -0.03 -1.89
CA GLU A 167 -9.78 0.61 -2.43
C GLU A 167 -9.78 0.76 -3.96
N PRO A 168 -10.84 1.33 -4.58
CA PRO A 168 -11.02 1.31 -6.03
C PRO A 168 -9.98 2.13 -6.81
N THR A 169 -9.20 2.97 -6.14
CA THR A 169 -8.20 3.88 -6.76
C THR A 169 -6.78 3.33 -6.74
N SER A 170 -6.55 2.14 -6.17
CA SER A 170 -5.20 1.60 -5.94
C SER A 170 -4.35 1.46 -7.20
N SER A 171 -4.99 1.26 -8.37
CA SER A 171 -4.34 1.08 -9.69
C SER A 171 -4.73 2.14 -10.72
N LEU A 172 -5.44 3.21 -10.29
CA LEU A 172 -5.89 4.28 -11.19
C LEU A 172 -4.90 5.45 -11.24
N THR A 173 -4.79 6.06 -12.41
CA THR A 173 -4.10 7.33 -12.60
C THR A 173 -4.95 8.51 -12.12
N ALA A 174 -4.36 9.69 -11.91
CA ALA A 174 -5.09 10.87 -11.46
C ALA A 174 -6.28 11.29 -12.35
N PRO A 175 -6.23 11.20 -13.71
CA PRO A 175 -7.41 11.43 -14.55
C PRO A 175 -8.53 10.41 -14.30
N GLU A 176 -8.20 9.13 -14.11
CA GLU A 176 -9.17 8.05 -13.88
C GLU A 176 -9.79 8.16 -12.48
N VAL A 177 -9.04 8.54 -11.46
CA VAL A 177 -9.57 8.86 -10.12
C VAL A 177 -10.62 9.98 -10.22
N ARG A 178 -10.32 11.05 -10.95
CA ARG A 178 -11.29 12.15 -11.17
C ARG A 178 -12.57 11.68 -11.91
N LEU A 179 -12.44 10.74 -12.86
CA LEU A 179 -13.60 10.14 -13.52
C LEU A 179 -14.41 9.30 -12.54
N LEU A 180 -13.76 8.46 -11.73
CA LEU A 180 -14.44 7.67 -10.69
C LEU A 180 -15.22 8.58 -9.71
N PHE A 181 -14.63 9.68 -9.26
CA PHE A 181 -15.30 10.61 -8.35
C PHE A 181 -16.51 11.29 -8.99
N LYS A 182 -16.47 11.59 -10.29
CA LYS A 182 -17.65 12.06 -11.04
C LYS A 182 -18.74 10.99 -11.09
N ILE A 183 -18.36 9.72 -11.30
CA ILE A 183 -19.30 8.60 -11.30
C ILE A 183 -19.93 8.45 -9.91
N ILE A 184 -19.15 8.46 -8.84
CA ILE A 184 -19.65 8.39 -7.45
C ILE A 184 -20.65 9.50 -7.17
N LYS A 185 -20.33 10.74 -7.57
CA LYS A 185 -21.21 11.89 -7.37
C LYS A 185 -22.53 11.72 -8.12
N LYS A 186 -22.49 11.30 -9.41
CA LYS A 186 -23.67 11.00 -10.22
C LYS A 186 -24.54 9.92 -9.56
N LEU A 187 -23.97 8.84 -9.10
CA LEU A 187 -24.67 7.75 -8.41
C LEU A 187 -25.35 8.24 -7.12
N ASN A 188 -24.63 9.05 -6.35
CA ASN A 188 -25.16 9.63 -5.11
C ASN A 188 -26.35 10.59 -5.38
N GLU A 189 -26.27 11.41 -6.45
CA GLU A 189 -27.39 12.26 -6.91
C GLU A 189 -28.61 11.44 -7.36
N GLN A 190 -28.42 10.20 -7.82
CA GLN A 190 -29.47 9.24 -8.15
C GLN A 190 -30.03 8.50 -6.92
N GLY A 191 -29.54 8.81 -5.71
CA GLY A 191 -29.97 8.19 -4.45
C GLY A 191 -29.30 6.86 -4.13
N ILE A 192 -28.27 6.46 -4.90
CA ILE A 192 -27.52 5.24 -4.63
C ILE A 192 -26.59 5.49 -3.44
N THR A 193 -26.58 4.55 -2.50
CA THR A 193 -25.71 4.59 -1.33
C THR A 193 -24.35 3.99 -1.64
N ILE A 194 -23.28 4.71 -1.33
CA ILE A 194 -21.91 4.25 -1.54
C ILE A 194 -21.28 3.92 -0.19
N ILE A 195 -20.63 2.77 -0.09
CA ILE A 195 -19.71 2.42 1.02
C ILE A 195 -18.32 2.44 0.41
N TYR A 196 -17.52 3.43 0.79
CA TYR A 196 -16.21 3.67 0.20
C TYR A 196 -15.11 3.33 1.20
N ILE A 197 -14.30 2.32 0.87
CA ILE A 197 -13.15 1.93 1.69
C ILE A 197 -11.89 2.53 1.07
N SER A 198 -11.18 3.36 1.83
CA SER A 198 -9.90 3.90 1.43
C SER A 198 -9.04 4.16 2.66
N HIS A 199 -7.74 4.20 2.47
CA HIS A 199 -6.76 4.67 3.45
C HIS A 199 -6.17 6.04 3.06
N ARG A 200 -6.60 6.61 1.92
CA ARG A 200 -6.15 7.90 1.40
C ARG A 200 -7.04 9.01 1.91
N MET A 201 -6.47 9.84 2.77
CA MET A 201 -7.19 10.93 3.43
C MET A 201 -7.79 11.93 2.44
N GLU A 202 -7.03 12.26 1.38
CA GLU A 202 -7.44 13.21 0.34
C GLU A 202 -8.75 12.76 -0.34
N GLU A 203 -8.84 11.48 -0.72
CA GLU A 203 -10.04 10.90 -1.33
C GLU A 203 -11.24 10.97 -0.39
N VAL A 204 -11.02 10.62 0.88
CA VAL A 204 -12.06 10.58 1.91
C VAL A 204 -12.71 11.95 2.11
N PHE A 205 -11.90 13.00 2.20
CA PHE A 205 -12.40 14.37 2.39
C PHE A 205 -12.97 14.99 1.11
N GLU A 206 -12.60 14.47 -0.08
CA GLU A 206 -13.15 14.95 -1.35
C GLU A 206 -14.55 14.43 -1.62
N ILE A 207 -14.84 13.14 -1.32
CA ILE A 207 -16.10 12.52 -1.71
C ILE A 207 -16.99 12.09 -0.56
N GLY A 208 -16.48 11.95 0.67
CA GLY A 208 -17.20 11.37 1.81
C GLY A 208 -18.19 12.31 2.47
N ASP A 209 -19.34 11.79 2.89
CA ASP A 209 -20.32 12.50 3.74
C ASP A 209 -20.15 12.08 5.22
N TYR A 210 -20.04 10.78 5.46
CA TYR A 210 -19.91 10.17 6.80
C TYR A 210 -18.70 9.25 6.84
N ILE A 211 -18.11 9.12 8.01
CA ILE A 211 -16.96 8.26 8.24
C ILE A 211 -17.19 7.34 9.42
N THR A 212 -16.95 6.06 9.21
CA THR A 212 -16.88 5.03 10.24
C THR A 212 -15.44 4.56 10.34
N ILE A 213 -14.89 4.53 11.55
CA ILE A 213 -13.50 4.11 11.79
C ILE A 213 -13.51 2.78 12.54
N MET A 214 -12.79 1.79 11.99
CA MET A 214 -12.54 0.50 12.63
C MET A 214 -11.10 0.39 13.12
N ARG A 215 -10.91 -0.26 14.25
CA ARG A 215 -9.60 -0.57 14.83
C ARG A 215 -9.62 -1.91 15.54
N ASP A 216 -8.64 -2.78 15.28
CA ASP A 216 -8.45 -4.09 15.95
C ASP A 216 -9.71 -4.99 15.95
N GLY A 217 -10.52 -4.91 14.88
CA GLY A 217 -11.76 -5.67 14.73
C GLY A 217 -12.98 -5.10 15.45
N GLU A 218 -12.91 -3.87 15.94
CA GLU A 218 -13.97 -3.16 16.66
C GLU A 218 -14.28 -1.82 16.00
N LEU A 219 -15.44 -1.24 16.33
CA LEU A 219 -15.81 0.12 15.93
C LEU A 219 -15.09 1.13 16.84
N ALA A 220 -14.28 2.02 16.27
CA ALA A 220 -13.70 3.13 17.00
C ALA A 220 -14.64 4.34 17.10
N GLY A 221 -15.53 4.53 16.12
CA GLY A 221 -16.58 5.54 16.11
C GLY A 221 -17.11 5.86 14.72
N GLU A 222 -18.15 6.71 14.68
CA GLU A 222 -18.84 7.18 13.48
C GLU A 222 -19.07 8.69 13.57
N TRP A 223 -18.77 9.44 12.50
CA TRP A 223 -18.89 10.90 12.46
C TRP A 223 -19.37 11.39 11.10
N SER A 224 -19.91 12.61 11.06
CA SER A 224 -20.03 13.40 9.83
C SER A 224 -18.64 13.94 9.45
N LEU A 225 -18.20 13.75 8.22
CA LEU A 225 -16.89 14.28 7.77
C LEU A 225 -16.80 15.81 7.79
N LYS A 226 -17.95 16.50 7.74
CA LYS A 226 -18.01 17.98 7.86
C LYS A 226 -17.53 18.48 9.21
N ASP A 227 -17.65 17.62 10.25
CA ASP A 227 -17.34 17.95 11.63
C ASP A 227 -15.95 17.46 12.07
N MET A 228 -15.17 16.86 11.14
CA MET A 228 -13.86 16.27 11.44
C MET A 228 -12.73 16.90 10.64
N LYS A 229 -11.57 16.97 11.29
CA LYS A 229 -10.30 17.32 10.64
C LYS A 229 -9.48 16.06 10.35
N PRO A 230 -8.58 16.08 9.35
CA PRO A 230 -7.72 14.94 9.03
C PRO A 230 -6.96 14.38 10.24
N GLU A 231 -6.46 15.25 11.13
CA GLU A 231 -5.71 14.84 12.33
C GLU A 231 -6.58 14.07 13.33
N GLU A 232 -7.87 14.40 13.42
CA GLU A 232 -8.83 13.74 14.30
C GLU A 232 -9.18 12.35 13.77
N VAL A 233 -9.32 12.20 12.44
CA VAL A 233 -9.51 10.91 11.76
C VAL A 233 -8.30 10.01 12.03
N ILE A 234 -7.10 10.51 11.84
CA ILE A 234 -5.86 9.77 12.10
C ILE A 234 -5.78 9.36 13.59
N CYS A 235 -6.12 10.29 14.49
CA CYS A 235 -6.13 9.98 15.92
C CYS A 235 -7.10 8.85 16.27
N ALA A 236 -8.31 8.85 15.68
CA ALA A 236 -9.30 7.80 15.88
C ALA A 236 -8.85 6.44 15.30
N MET A 237 -8.18 6.44 14.14
CA MET A 237 -7.63 5.23 13.52
C MET A 237 -6.52 4.59 14.37
N VAL A 238 -5.55 5.39 14.82
CA VAL A 238 -4.36 4.91 15.55
C VAL A 238 -4.66 4.73 17.05
N GLY A 239 -5.69 5.41 17.59
CA GLY A 239 -6.09 5.34 19.00
C GLY A 239 -5.21 6.17 19.94
N ARG A 240 -4.31 6.98 19.41
CA ARG A 240 -3.45 7.91 20.15
C ARG A 240 -3.17 9.15 19.33
N LYS A 241 -2.90 10.29 19.99
CA LYS A 241 -2.45 11.48 19.28
C LYS A 241 -1.08 11.23 18.65
N ILE A 242 -0.98 11.44 17.34
CA ILE A 242 0.30 11.47 16.65
C ILE A 242 0.93 12.84 16.96
N SER A 243 1.95 12.85 17.80
CA SER A 243 2.58 14.09 18.27
C SER A 243 3.35 14.83 17.18
N LYS A 244 3.89 14.09 16.20
CA LYS A 244 4.56 14.62 14.99
C LYS A 244 4.40 13.59 13.87
N PRO A 245 3.92 13.95 12.66
CA PRO A 245 3.79 13.03 11.53
C PRO A 245 5.15 12.48 11.08
N PHE A 246 6.23 13.28 11.25
CA PHE A 246 7.60 12.88 10.96
C PHE A 246 8.46 13.11 12.21
N PRO A 247 8.78 12.05 12.97
CA PRO A 247 9.49 12.15 14.26
C PRO A 247 11.00 12.26 14.07
N LYS A 248 11.46 13.09 13.10
CA LYS A 248 12.88 13.28 12.87
C LYS A 248 13.51 14.10 14.00
N GLU A 249 14.54 13.54 14.61
CA GLU A 249 15.41 14.21 15.55
C GLU A 249 16.56 14.89 14.80
N LYS A 250 16.96 16.07 15.23
CA LYS A 250 18.16 16.72 14.69
C LYS A 250 19.39 15.95 15.11
N THR A 251 20.11 15.38 14.16
CA THR A 251 21.37 14.69 14.38
C THR A 251 22.55 15.59 14.04
N LYS A 252 23.65 15.42 14.75
CA LYS A 252 24.91 16.07 14.39
C LYS A 252 25.56 15.24 13.28
N LEU A 253 25.61 15.78 12.08
CA LEU A 253 26.18 15.12 10.93
C LEU A 253 27.71 14.97 11.12
N GLY A 254 28.21 13.77 10.84
CA GLY A 254 29.65 13.45 10.90
C GLY A 254 30.38 13.63 9.57
N GLU A 255 31.50 12.92 9.42
CA GLU A 255 32.29 12.88 8.19
C GLU A 255 31.56 12.13 7.07
N THR A 256 32.02 12.32 5.81
CA THR A 256 31.50 11.60 4.65
C THR A 256 31.80 10.11 4.76
N VAL A 257 30.76 9.29 4.77
CA VAL A 257 30.83 7.82 4.81
C VAL A 257 30.81 7.24 3.40
N LEU A 258 29.85 7.67 2.57
CA LEU A 258 29.72 7.23 1.18
C LEU A 258 29.88 8.42 0.24
N LYS A 259 30.66 8.25 -0.82
CA LYS A 259 30.76 9.22 -1.92
C LYS A 259 30.54 8.50 -3.23
N VAL A 260 29.70 9.05 -4.08
CA VAL A 260 29.37 8.53 -5.40
C VAL A 260 29.81 9.58 -6.42
N GLU A 261 30.58 9.18 -7.43
CA GLU A 261 31.12 10.05 -8.49
C GLU A 261 30.82 9.48 -9.87
N GLY A 262 30.08 10.23 -10.68
CA GLY A 262 29.79 9.92 -12.08
C GLY A 262 29.05 8.61 -12.29
N LEU A 263 28.31 8.09 -11.29
CA LEU A 263 27.66 6.80 -11.38
C LEU A 263 26.65 6.78 -12.51
N SER A 264 26.81 5.83 -13.43
CA SER A 264 26.00 5.75 -14.64
C SER A 264 25.64 4.33 -15.02
N LYS A 265 24.44 4.18 -15.58
CA LYS A 265 23.96 2.97 -16.27
C LYS A 265 23.32 3.38 -17.58
N LYS A 266 23.99 3.07 -18.69
CA LYS A 266 23.55 3.45 -20.03
C LYS A 266 22.08 3.16 -20.27
N GLY A 267 21.32 4.19 -20.65
CA GLY A 267 19.88 4.11 -20.95
C GLY A 267 18.96 4.04 -19.72
N VAL A 268 19.50 4.21 -18.50
CA VAL A 268 18.72 4.13 -17.25
C VAL A 268 18.95 5.36 -16.37
N PHE A 269 20.22 5.66 -16.04
CA PHE A 269 20.59 6.87 -15.30
C PHE A 269 22.03 7.27 -15.63
N GLU A 270 22.35 8.57 -15.50
CA GLU A 270 23.63 9.12 -15.93
C GLU A 270 24.19 10.15 -14.94
N ASN A 271 25.50 10.08 -14.70
CA ASN A 271 26.29 11.08 -14.00
C ASN A 271 25.76 11.48 -12.62
N ILE A 272 25.42 10.49 -11.80
CA ILE A 272 24.97 10.71 -10.42
C ILE A 272 26.17 10.98 -9.50
N ASN A 273 26.12 12.11 -8.77
CA ASN A 273 27.18 12.59 -7.90
C ASN A 273 26.63 13.07 -6.57
N PHE A 274 26.98 12.44 -5.47
CA PHE A 274 26.62 12.88 -4.13
C PHE A 274 27.57 12.34 -3.06
N ASP A 275 27.53 12.96 -1.90
CA ASP A 275 28.13 12.47 -0.66
C ASP A 275 27.04 12.18 0.36
N LEU A 276 27.26 11.21 1.22
CA LEU A 276 26.42 10.85 2.36
C LEU A 276 27.26 10.87 3.63
N ARG A 277 26.82 11.61 4.64
CA ARG A 277 27.54 11.80 5.89
C ARG A 277 27.09 10.83 6.97
N LYS A 278 27.92 10.59 7.94
CA LYS A 278 27.56 9.76 9.10
C LYS A 278 26.38 10.35 9.86
N GLY A 279 25.34 9.53 10.07
CA GLY A 279 24.12 9.94 10.75
C GLY A 279 23.19 10.81 9.90
N GLU A 280 23.46 10.94 8.60
CA GLU A 280 22.61 11.67 7.64
C GLU A 280 21.49 10.79 7.08
N ILE A 281 20.34 11.38 6.87
CA ILE A 281 19.28 10.85 6.03
C ILE A 281 19.25 11.68 4.75
N LEU A 282 19.79 11.14 3.64
CA LEU A 282 19.68 11.72 2.31
C LEU A 282 18.38 11.22 1.66
N GLY A 283 17.42 12.11 1.50
CA GLY A 283 16.19 11.82 0.76
C GLY A 283 16.45 11.82 -0.74
N VAL A 284 15.81 10.92 -1.47
CA VAL A 284 15.84 10.90 -2.93
C VAL A 284 14.41 11.03 -3.45
N SER A 285 14.16 12.09 -4.20
CA SER A 285 12.86 12.44 -4.77
C SER A 285 12.90 12.51 -6.29
N GLY A 286 11.73 12.41 -6.93
CA GLY A 286 11.55 12.48 -8.38
C GLY A 286 10.25 11.79 -8.80
N LEU A 287 9.80 12.00 -10.03
CA LEU A 287 8.62 11.33 -10.56
C LEU A 287 8.85 9.82 -10.73
N VAL A 288 7.74 9.09 -10.95
CA VAL A 288 7.81 7.66 -11.28
C VAL A 288 8.61 7.49 -12.56
N GLY A 289 9.59 6.57 -12.55
CA GLY A 289 10.50 6.37 -13.68
C GLY A 289 11.72 7.32 -13.71
N ALA A 290 11.92 8.15 -12.69
CA ALA A 290 13.09 9.04 -12.62
C ALA A 290 14.44 8.33 -12.37
N GLY A 291 14.47 7.01 -12.23
CA GLY A 291 15.70 6.22 -12.06
C GLY A 291 16.20 6.09 -10.60
N ARG A 292 15.37 6.42 -9.62
CA ARG A 292 15.72 6.40 -8.18
C ARG A 292 16.08 4.99 -7.69
N THR A 293 15.20 4.03 -7.92
CA THR A 293 15.37 2.61 -7.57
C THR A 293 16.57 2.02 -8.29
N GLU A 294 16.74 2.31 -9.57
CA GLU A 294 17.84 1.81 -10.39
C GLU A 294 19.19 2.34 -9.92
N MET A 295 19.25 3.62 -9.52
CA MET A 295 20.44 4.20 -8.88
C MET A 295 20.80 3.45 -7.58
N ALA A 296 19.82 3.21 -6.70
CA ALA A 296 20.02 2.48 -5.46
C ALA A 296 20.49 1.04 -5.71
N MET A 297 19.87 0.35 -6.66
CA MET A 297 20.28 -0.98 -7.10
C MET A 297 21.71 -0.98 -7.68
N GLY A 298 22.10 0.08 -8.40
CA GLY A 298 23.46 0.28 -8.90
C GLY A 298 24.48 0.40 -7.77
N ILE A 299 24.20 1.19 -6.75
CA ILE A 299 25.06 1.36 -5.57
C ILE A 299 25.17 0.04 -4.78
N PHE A 300 24.08 -0.73 -4.68
CA PHE A 300 24.06 -2.01 -3.99
C PHE A 300 24.63 -3.18 -4.81
N GLY A 301 24.90 -2.96 -6.13
CA GLY A 301 25.40 -3.99 -7.03
C GLY A 301 24.38 -5.01 -7.50
N ALA A 302 23.08 -4.72 -7.30
CA ALA A 302 21.98 -5.51 -7.86
C ALA A 302 21.74 -5.17 -9.35
N LEU A 303 22.13 -3.97 -9.78
CA LEU A 303 22.13 -3.53 -11.17
C LEU A 303 23.58 -3.23 -11.61
N PRO A 304 24.11 -3.87 -12.67
CA PRO A 304 25.46 -3.57 -13.16
C PRO A 304 25.56 -2.12 -13.67
N ILE A 305 26.48 -1.33 -13.14
CA ILE A 305 26.81 0.02 -13.59
C ILE A 305 27.70 -0.03 -14.83
N THR A 306 27.66 1.02 -15.66
CA THR A 306 28.52 1.16 -16.85
C THR A 306 29.72 2.06 -16.60
N ASP A 307 29.60 3.05 -15.72
CA ASP A 307 30.65 3.99 -15.36
C ASP A 307 30.44 4.57 -13.96
N GLY A 308 31.47 5.22 -13.42
CA GLY A 308 31.43 5.88 -12.11
C GLY A 308 32.21 5.13 -11.04
N ARG A 309 32.36 5.79 -9.89
CA ARG A 309 33.12 5.31 -8.75
C ARG A 309 32.34 5.48 -7.46
N VAL A 310 32.54 4.53 -6.57
CA VAL A 310 31.95 4.57 -5.21
C VAL A 310 33.09 4.51 -4.19
N TYR A 311 33.05 5.43 -3.23
CA TYR A 311 34.01 5.49 -2.14
C TYR A 311 33.29 5.27 -0.82
N LEU A 312 33.85 4.44 0.05
CA LEU A 312 33.39 4.22 1.41
C LEU A 312 34.50 4.59 2.40
N ASN A 313 34.20 5.49 3.34
CA ASN A 313 35.19 6.00 4.31
C ASN A 313 36.49 6.48 3.64
N GLY A 314 36.36 7.19 2.51
CA GLY A 314 37.47 7.76 1.73
C GLY A 314 38.23 6.76 0.84
N LYS A 315 37.85 5.47 0.84
CA LYS A 315 38.52 4.44 0.00
C LYS A 315 37.61 4.04 -1.15
N GLU A 316 38.14 3.98 -2.35
CA GLU A 316 37.42 3.46 -3.52
C GLU A 316 37.08 1.98 -3.30
N ILE A 317 35.81 1.63 -3.51
CA ILE A 317 35.32 0.26 -3.41
C ILE A 317 34.73 -0.19 -4.74
N LYS A 318 34.84 -1.49 -5.02
CA LYS A 318 34.26 -2.09 -6.24
C LYS A 318 33.13 -3.04 -5.83
N ILE A 319 31.92 -2.68 -6.19
CA ILE A 319 30.71 -3.46 -5.94
C ILE A 319 30.25 -4.05 -7.27
N ARG A 320 30.38 -5.36 -7.45
CA ARG A 320 29.99 -6.11 -8.65
C ARG A 320 28.69 -6.87 -8.48
N ASN A 321 28.33 -7.14 -7.24
CA ASN A 321 27.16 -7.90 -6.88
C ASN A 321 26.72 -7.54 -5.43
N PRO A 322 25.51 -7.90 -5.00
CA PRO A 322 25.03 -7.63 -3.63
C PRO A 322 25.92 -8.18 -2.52
N GLY A 323 26.59 -9.31 -2.75
CA GLY A 323 27.52 -9.90 -1.76
C GLY A 323 28.72 -9.01 -1.47
N ASP A 324 29.19 -8.23 -2.45
CA ASP A 324 30.26 -7.26 -2.22
C ASP A 324 29.74 -6.08 -1.37
N ALA A 325 28.55 -5.55 -1.66
CA ALA A 325 27.93 -4.49 -0.87
C ALA A 325 27.77 -4.90 0.61
N ILE A 326 27.31 -6.13 0.86
CA ILE A 326 27.16 -6.70 2.21
C ILE A 326 28.50 -6.74 2.94
N LYS A 327 29.61 -7.13 2.29
CA LYS A 327 30.96 -7.11 2.87
C LYS A 327 31.41 -5.69 3.24
N TYR A 328 30.99 -4.69 2.45
CA TYR A 328 31.24 -3.27 2.72
C TYR A 328 30.20 -2.64 3.67
N LYS A 329 29.40 -3.46 4.38
CA LYS A 329 28.38 -2.99 5.34
C LYS A 329 27.34 -2.05 4.73
N ILE A 330 27.03 -2.23 3.45
CA ILE A 330 25.95 -1.54 2.74
C ILE A 330 24.75 -2.48 2.63
N ALA A 331 23.58 -2.00 3.03
CA ALA A 331 22.32 -2.75 2.96
C ALA A 331 21.31 -2.06 2.05
N TYR A 332 20.41 -2.84 1.46
CA TYR A 332 19.34 -2.35 0.61
C TYR A 332 18.00 -3.02 0.95
N VAL A 333 17.03 -2.20 1.31
CA VAL A 333 15.63 -2.60 1.51
C VAL A 333 14.88 -2.24 0.23
N PRO A 334 14.38 -3.23 -0.53
CA PRO A 334 13.73 -2.99 -1.82
C PRO A 334 12.29 -2.49 -1.66
N GLU A 335 11.79 -1.82 -2.71
CA GLU A 335 10.41 -1.33 -2.81
C GLU A 335 9.39 -2.46 -2.65
N ASP A 336 9.55 -3.57 -3.40
CA ASP A 336 8.68 -4.73 -3.27
C ASP A 336 9.22 -5.73 -2.25
N ARG A 337 8.68 -5.60 -1.02
CA ARG A 337 9.06 -6.51 0.07
C ARG A 337 8.61 -7.95 -0.16
N LYS A 338 7.53 -8.19 -0.92
CA LYS A 338 6.95 -9.51 -1.14
C LYS A 338 7.72 -10.34 -2.16
N VAL A 339 8.27 -9.68 -3.18
CA VAL A 339 9.02 -10.34 -4.26
C VAL A 339 10.52 -10.35 -3.98
N LEU A 340 11.07 -9.22 -3.51
CA LEU A 340 12.51 -9.02 -3.36
C LEU A 340 12.98 -8.98 -1.90
N GLY A 341 12.09 -8.62 -0.97
CA GLY A 341 12.45 -8.39 0.42
C GLY A 341 12.42 -9.64 1.30
N LEU A 342 11.43 -10.51 1.12
CA LEU A 342 11.16 -11.68 1.96
C LEU A 342 10.87 -12.92 1.12
N ASP A 343 11.21 -14.07 1.67
CA ASP A 343 10.56 -15.33 1.31
C ASP A 343 9.30 -15.50 2.18
N LEU A 344 8.14 -15.29 1.58
CA LEU A 344 6.84 -15.30 2.28
C LEU A 344 6.48 -16.67 2.84
N ASN A 345 6.95 -17.76 2.21
CA ASN A 345 6.71 -19.14 2.63
C ASN A 345 7.72 -19.61 3.69
N ALA A 346 8.79 -18.85 3.87
CA ALA A 346 9.79 -19.16 4.89
C ALA A 346 9.42 -18.55 6.25
N ARG A 347 9.97 -19.16 7.30
CA ARG A 347 9.79 -18.68 8.68
C ARG A 347 10.43 -17.31 8.88
N ILE A 348 9.96 -16.56 9.86
CA ILE A 348 10.53 -15.28 10.28
C ILE A 348 12.00 -15.46 10.62
N SER A 349 12.36 -16.52 11.37
CA SER A 349 13.76 -16.82 11.74
C SER A 349 14.67 -16.99 10.52
N ASN A 350 14.19 -17.73 9.49
CA ASN A 350 14.95 -17.94 8.26
C ASN A 350 15.18 -16.62 7.49
N ASN A 351 14.12 -15.80 7.36
CA ASN A 351 14.23 -14.49 6.71
C ASN A 351 15.24 -13.58 7.41
N ILE A 352 15.22 -13.51 8.74
CA ILE A 352 16.15 -12.67 9.52
C ILE A 352 17.59 -13.16 9.42
N SER A 353 17.82 -14.48 9.41
CA SER A 353 19.16 -15.05 9.36
C SER A 353 19.80 -15.05 7.97
N LEU A 354 19.02 -14.84 6.91
CA LEU A 354 19.46 -14.97 5.52
C LEU A 354 20.71 -14.14 5.18
N THR A 355 20.83 -12.92 5.69
CA THR A 355 21.99 -12.06 5.47
C THR A 355 23.15 -12.33 6.44
N ASN A 356 22.96 -13.21 7.43
CA ASN A 356 23.95 -13.55 8.48
C ASN A 356 24.41 -15.01 8.42
N MET A 357 24.40 -15.61 7.23
CA MET A 357 24.81 -17.02 7.06
C MET A 357 26.26 -17.27 7.47
N ASP A 358 27.12 -16.26 7.39
CA ASP A 358 28.49 -16.30 7.91
C ASP A 358 28.55 -16.54 9.42
N GLN A 359 27.60 -16.04 10.20
CA GLN A 359 27.50 -16.19 11.66
C GLN A 359 26.62 -17.37 12.06
N THR A 360 25.51 -17.60 11.34
CA THR A 360 24.49 -18.61 11.67
C THR A 360 24.75 -19.97 11.02
N ALA A 361 25.58 -20.02 9.97
CA ALA A 361 25.94 -21.24 9.27
C ALA A 361 27.47 -21.36 9.07
N PRO A 362 28.28 -21.31 10.14
CA PRO A 362 29.71 -21.47 10.03
C PRO A 362 30.05 -22.83 9.39
N LYS A 363 30.95 -22.84 8.40
CA LYS A 363 31.34 -24.04 7.63
C LYS A 363 30.20 -24.67 6.82
N GLY A 364 29.13 -23.93 6.50
CA GLY A 364 28.00 -24.38 5.67
C GLY A 364 26.91 -25.15 6.42
N PHE A 365 27.02 -25.33 7.72
CA PHE A 365 26.02 -25.99 8.57
C PHE A 365 25.26 -24.96 9.40
N LEU A 366 23.94 -24.91 9.26
CA LEU A 366 23.08 -23.99 10.01
C LEU A 366 23.05 -24.33 11.51
N ASP A 367 23.54 -23.42 12.33
CA ASP A 367 23.40 -23.48 13.79
C ASP A 367 22.02 -22.92 14.18
N ARG A 368 21.05 -23.82 14.36
CA ARG A 368 19.68 -23.47 14.72
C ARG A 368 19.54 -22.71 16.04
N ARG A 369 20.49 -22.86 16.95
CA ARG A 369 20.49 -22.13 18.21
C ARG A 369 20.83 -20.66 17.99
N LYS A 370 21.90 -20.39 17.25
CA LYS A 370 22.30 -19.02 16.88
C LYS A 370 21.24 -18.33 16.03
N GLU A 371 20.62 -19.05 15.08
CA GLU A 371 19.52 -18.53 14.29
C GLU A 371 18.34 -18.09 15.18
N ARG A 372 17.92 -18.92 16.15
CA ARG A 372 16.83 -18.59 17.08
C ARG A 372 17.18 -17.40 17.98
N GLU A 373 18.39 -17.38 18.53
CA GLU A 373 18.86 -16.27 19.37
C GLU A 373 18.87 -14.95 18.59
N LEU A 374 19.36 -14.97 17.35
CA LEU A 374 19.36 -13.81 16.45
C LEU A 374 17.92 -13.34 16.16
N ALA A 375 17.05 -14.27 15.75
CA ALA A 375 15.66 -13.96 15.39
C ALA A 375 14.88 -13.39 16.59
N ASN A 376 14.98 -14.00 17.78
CA ASN A 376 14.31 -13.50 18.97
C ASN A 376 14.79 -12.10 19.36
N ARG A 377 16.10 -11.86 19.35
CA ARG A 377 16.69 -10.54 19.62
C ARG A 377 16.15 -9.47 18.66
N MET A 378 16.03 -9.80 17.38
CA MET A 378 15.55 -8.85 16.38
C MET A 378 14.03 -8.62 16.48
N VAL A 379 13.24 -9.66 16.75
CA VAL A 379 11.81 -9.56 17.00
C VAL A 379 11.51 -8.63 18.19
N GLU A 380 12.26 -8.78 19.27
CA GLU A 380 12.15 -7.93 20.46
C GLU A 380 12.60 -6.48 20.16
N LYS A 381 13.81 -6.31 19.55
CA LYS A 381 14.38 -5.00 19.23
C LYS A 381 13.47 -4.15 18.35
N LEU A 382 12.82 -4.76 17.36
CA LEU A 382 11.95 -4.07 16.40
C LEU A 382 10.46 -4.18 16.75
N LYS A 383 10.13 -4.81 17.89
CA LYS A 383 8.75 -5.01 18.34
C LYS A 383 7.88 -5.61 17.24
N ILE A 384 8.33 -6.70 16.60
CA ILE A 384 7.59 -7.41 15.57
C ILE A 384 6.46 -8.18 16.25
N LYS A 385 5.22 -7.87 15.88
CA LYS A 385 4.03 -8.57 16.41
C LYS A 385 3.89 -9.93 15.72
N THR A 386 4.30 -10.98 16.41
CA THR A 386 4.20 -12.38 15.95
C THR A 386 4.01 -13.31 17.16
N PRO A 387 3.20 -14.38 17.04
CA PRO A 387 3.09 -15.40 18.10
C PRO A 387 4.36 -16.25 18.22
N SER A 388 5.17 -16.36 17.15
CA SER A 388 6.39 -17.18 17.13
C SER A 388 7.30 -16.80 15.95
N ILE A 389 8.62 -16.90 16.17
CA ILE A 389 9.64 -16.78 15.11
C ILE A 389 9.56 -17.90 14.06
N PHE A 390 8.79 -18.97 14.33
CA PHE A 390 8.57 -20.07 13.41
C PHE A 390 7.38 -19.87 12.48
N GLN A 391 6.60 -18.80 12.66
CA GLN A 391 5.54 -18.42 11.74
C GLN A 391 6.12 -18.03 10.38
N GLU A 392 5.43 -18.36 9.31
CA GLU A 392 5.73 -17.91 7.95
C GLU A 392 5.56 -16.39 7.84
N ALA A 393 6.48 -15.72 7.15
CA ALA A 393 6.46 -14.27 6.99
C ALA A 393 5.22 -13.77 6.23
N GLY A 394 4.67 -14.60 5.33
CA GLY A 394 3.46 -14.29 4.57
C GLY A 394 2.21 -14.08 5.43
N ASN A 395 2.17 -14.67 6.62
CA ASN A 395 1.04 -14.56 7.55
C ASN A 395 1.06 -13.29 8.43
N LEU A 396 2.08 -12.43 8.27
CA LEU A 396 2.19 -11.16 9.00
C LEU A 396 1.45 -10.03 8.28
N SER A 397 1.02 -9.00 9.04
CA SER A 397 0.58 -7.74 8.47
C SER A 397 1.72 -7.03 7.72
N GLY A 398 1.38 -6.16 6.75
CA GLY A 398 2.36 -5.43 5.95
C GLY A 398 3.41 -4.69 6.77
N GLY A 399 3.01 -4.02 7.85
CA GLY A 399 3.94 -3.33 8.76
C GLY A 399 4.89 -4.30 9.48
N ASN A 400 4.42 -5.49 9.91
CA ASN A 400 5.29 -6.49 10.53
C ASN A 400 6.20 -7.18 9.50
N GLN A 401 5.72 -7.42 8.27
CA GLN A 401 6.58 -7.88 7.17
C GLN A 401 7.73 -6.89 6.92
N GLN A 402 7.43 -5.59 6.87
CA GLN A 402 8.45 -4.54 6.68
C GLN A 402 9.47 -4.54 7.83
N LYS A 403 9.02 -4.72 9.07
CA LYS A 403 9.93 -4.88 10.21
C LYS A 403 10.81 -6.13 10.11
N VAL A 404 10.32 -7.23 9.53
CA VAL A 404 11.15 -8.44 9.27
C VAL A 404 12.22 -8.13 8.21
N VAL A 405 11.89 -7.38 7.14
CA VAL A 405 12.89 -6.94 6.15
C VAL A 405 13.97 -6.08 6.81
N LEU A 406 13.56 -5.12 7.65
CA LEU A 406 14.50 -4.29 8.41
C LEU A 406 15.32 -5.14 9.38
N ALA A 407 14.70 -6.10 10.08
CA ALA A 407 15.37 -7.03 10.99
C ALA A 407 16.47 -7.83 10.29
N LYS A 408 16.20 -8.32 9.08
CA LYS A 408 17.17 -9.02 8.24
C LYS A 408 18.47 -8.22 8.06
N TRP A 409 18.38 -6.93 7.79
CA TRP A 409 19.53 -6.07 7.57
C TRP A 409 20.15 -5.54 8.87
N LEU A 410 19.33 -5.08 9.82
CA LEU A 410 19.76 -4.53 11.10
C LEU A 410 20.30 -5.59 12.08
N SER A 411 20.27 -6.86 11.70
CA SER A 411 20.93 -7.95 12.40
C SER A 411 22.44 -7.97 12.19
N ARG A 412 22.96 -7.18 11.23
CA ARG A 412 24.39 -6.95 10.94
C ARG A 412 24.80 -5.54 11.36
N GLU A 413 26.10 -5.32 11.46
CA GLU A 413 26.66 -3.98 11.51
C GLU A 413 26.60 -3.35 10.11
N LEU A 414 26.12 -2.12 10.04
CA LEU A 414 25.96 -1.37 8.80
C LEU A 414 26.60 0.01 8.90
N ASP A 415 27.20 0.47 7.82
CA ASP A 415 27.67 1.84 7.64
C ASP A 415 26.64 2.64 6.82
N VAL A 416 26.00 1.99 5.83
CA VAL A 416 25.01 2.59 4.95
C VAL A 416 23.77 1.71 4.82
N LEU A 417 22.59 2.30 4.96
CA LEU A 417 21.31 1.65 4.76
C LEU A 417 20.52 2.38 3.68
N ILE A 418 20.23 1.72 2.57
CA ILE A 418 19.37 2.24 1.50
C ILE A 418 17.96 1.70 1.72
N LEU A 419 16.99 2.59 1.81
CA LEU A 419 15.57 2.30 2.01
C LEU A 419 14.80 2.78 0.80
N ASP A 420 14.26 1.84 0.03
CA ASP A 420 13.47 2.14 -1.15
C ASP A 420 11.99 1.90 -0.83
N GLU A 421 11.20 2.98 -0.80
CA GLU A 421 9.78 3.01 -0.44
C GLU A 421 9.47 2.24 0.87
N PRO A 422 10.16 2.52 1.99
CA PRO A 422 10.08 1.68 3.19
C PRO A 422 8.70 1.65 3.85
N THR A 423 7.84 2.60 3.53
CA THR A 423 6.49 2.74 4.11
C THR A 423 5.38 2.38 3.13
N ARG A 424 5.71 1.95 1.90
CA ARG A 424 4.73 1.59 0.89
C ARG A 424 3.89 0.37 1.30
N GLY A 425 2.56 0.54 1.24
CA GLY A 425 1.61 -0.53 1.59
C GLY A 425 1.64 -0.95 3.06
N VAL A 426 2.03 -0.04 3.96
CA VAL A 426 1.87 -0.19 5.40
C VAL A 426 0.83 0.80 5.92
N ASP A 427 0.21 0.48 7.04
CA ASP A 427 -0.76 1.36 7.70
C ASP A 427 -0.08 2.58 8.37
N ILE A 428 -0.88 3.58 8.72
CA ILE A 428 -0.39 4.87 9.28
C ILE A 428 0.37 4.66 10.58
N GLY A 429 -0.09 3.76 11.45
CA GLY A 429 0.59 3.46 12.71
C GLY A 429 1.95 2.80 12.50
N ALA A 430 2.03 1.86 11.55
CA ALA A 430 3.29 1.23 11.19
C ALA A 430 4.25 2.20 10.47
N LYS A 431 3.74 3.14 9.64
CA LYS A 431 4.57 4.22 9.06
C LYS A 431 5.26 5.05 10.15
N GLU A 432 4.51 5.49 11.15
CA GLU A 432 5.07 6.26 12.28
C GLU A 432 6.15 5.48 13.01
N GLU A 433 5.94 4.18 13.25
CA GLU A 433 6.94 3.32 13.92
C GLU A 433 8.21 3.15 13.07
N ILE A 434 8.08 3.00 11.75
CA ILE A 434 9.21 2.93 10.81
C ILE A 434 9.96 4.25 10.77
N HIS A 435 9.28 5.40 10.71
CA HIS A 435 9.91 6.72 10.75
C HIS A 435 10.70 6.95 12.05
N LYS A 436 10.13 6.56 13.20
CA LYS A 436 10.83 6.61 14.51
C LYS A 436 12.07 5.75 14.49
N LEU A 437 11.99 4.55 13.92
CA LEU A 437 13.13 3.66 13.79
C LEU A 437 14.23 4.26 12.90
N ILE A 438 13.87 4.80 11.73
CA ILE A 438 14.80 5.45 10.78
C ILE A 438 15.51 6.63 11.49
N SER A 439 14.74 7.50 12.15
CA SER A 439 15.31 8.64 12.90
C SER A 439 16.26 8.19 14.00
N LYS A 440 15.88 7.18 14.77
CA LYS A 440 16.73 6.60 15.83
C LYS A 440 18.04 6.02 15.26
N LEU A 441 17.96 5.26 14.17
CA LEU A 441 19.15 4.66 13.54
C LEU A 441 20.12 5.73 13.03
N ALA A 442 19.61 6.81 12.42
CA ALA A 442 20.43 7.94 12.02
C ALA A 442 21.05 8.64 13.22
N GLY A 443 20.31 8.81 14.34
CA GLY A 443 20.83 9.32 15.61
C GLY A 443 21.92 8.45 16.22
N GLU A 444 21.87 7.14 16.00
CA GLU A 444 22.91 6.18 16.38
C GLU A 444 24.14 6.20 15.46
N GLY A 445 24.11 7.03 14.38
CA GLY A 445 25.22 7.24 13.46
C GLY A 445 25.17 6.42 12.18
N LEU A 446 24.06 5.71 11.89
CA LEU A 446 23.86 5.02 10.62
C LEU A 446 23.56 6.04 9.51
N SER A 447 24.25 5.92 8.37
CA SER A 447 24.01 6.77 7.19
C SER A 447 22.90 6.16 6.34
N ILE A 448 21.88 6.95 5.99
CA ILE A 448 20.66 6.43 5.36
C ILE A 448 20.37 7.16 4.04
N ILE A 449 20.09 6.40 2.98
CA ILE A 449 19.48 6.90 1.75
C ILE A 449 18.01 6.50 1.79
N LEU A 450 17.12 7.49 1.79
CA LEU A 450 15.67 7.29 1.85
C LEU A 450 15.03 7.68 0.51
N ILE A 451 14.55 6.69 -0.23
CA ILE A 451 13.81 6.90 -1.46
C ILE A 451 12.33 6.79 -1.14
N SER A 452 11.54 7.80 -1.50
CA SER A 452 10.08 7.75 -1.37
C SER A 452 9.39 8.52 -2.48
N SER A 453 8.24 8.00 -2.92
CA SER A 453 7.30 8.70 -3.80
C SER A 453 6.44 9.72 -3.04
N GLU A 454 6.34 9.57 -1.71
CA GLU A 454 5.63 10.52 -0.85
C GLU A 454 6.54 11.72 -0.54
N MET A 455 6.30 12.85 -1.23
CA MET A 455 7.10 14.07 -1.05
C MET A 455 7.16 14.53 0.41
N THR A 456 6.06 14.41 1.13
CA THR A 456 5.96 14.77 2.55
C THR A 456 6.86 13.91 3.42
N GLU A 457 7.03 12.61 3.09
CA GLU A 457 7.95 11.72 3.79
C GLU A 457 9.40 12.15 3.56
N VAL A 458 9.76 12.39 2.28
CA VAL A 458 11.12 12.85 1.93
C VAL A 458 11.46 14.13 2.66
N LEU A 459 10.60 15.15 2.59
CA LEU A 459 10.83 16.46 3.22
C LEU A 459 10.83 16.37 4.76
N GLY A 460 9.97 15.53 5.33
CA GLY A 460 9.84 15.39 6.79
C GLY A 460 10.95 14.59 7.45
N MET A 461 11.59 13.66 6.71
CA MET A 461 12.55 12.72 7.26
C MET A 461 14.00 13.00 6.87
N SER A 462 14.27 13.81 5.82
CA SER A 462 15.60 13.98 5.27
C SER A 462 16.36 15.18 5.87
N ASP A 463 17.69 15.17 5.80
CA ASP A 463 18.57 16.30 6.07
C ASP A 463 18.87 17.08 4.79
N ARG A 464 19.07 16.35 3.68
CA ARG A 464 19.18 16.87 2.33
C ARG A 464 18.31 16.04 1.39
N VAL A 465 17.89 16.63 0.29
CA VAL A 465 17.05 16.01 -0.74
C VAL A 465 17.77 16.06 -2.09
N LEU A 466 18.10 14.91 -2.63
CA LEU A 466 18.56 14.72 -3.99
C LEU A 466 17.33 14.57 -4.90
N VAL A 467 17.22 15.43 -5.92
CA VAL A 467 16.11 15.38 -6.88
C VAL A 467 16.59 14.77 -8.18
N MET A 468 15.87 13.75 -8.64
CA MET A 468 16.11 13.07 -9.91
C MET A 468 14.99 13.33 -10.91
N HIS A 469 15.35 13.48 -12.18
CA HIS A 469 14.45 13.58 -13.30
C HIS A 469 15.07 12.88 -14.53
N GLU A 470 14.31 11.97 -15.15
CA GLU A 470 14.72 11.20 -16.35
C GLU A 470 16.13 10.59 -16.24
N GLY A 471 16.41 9.92 -15.13
CA GLY A 471 17.71 9.27 -14.90
C GLY A 471 18.86 10.22 -14.56
N GLN A 472 18.63 11.52 -14.43
CA GLN A 472 19.64 12.52 -14.12
C GLN A 472 19.44 13.11 -12.73
N GLN A 473 20.53 13.39 -12.05
CA GLN A 473 20.52 14.23 -10.85
C GLN A 473 20.38 15.70 -11.27
N LYS A 474 19.36 16.38 -10.76
CA LYS A 474 19.14 17.80 -11.05
C LYS A 474 19.72 18.71 -9.97
N VAL A 475 19.51 18.39 -8.71
CA VAL A 475 19.97 19.23 -7.59
C VAL A 475 20.03 18.42 -6.29
N ILE A 476 20.81 18.88 -5.32
CA ILE A 476 20.72 18.47 -3.90
C ILE A 476 20.35 19.72 -3.11
N LEU A 477 19.25 19.65 -2.37
CA LEU A 477 18.71 20.73 -1.54
C LEU A 477 18.87 20.39 -0.06
N ASP A 478 19.25 21.37 0.76
CA ASP A 478 19.09 21.22 2.22
C ASP A 478 17.59 21.17 2.57
N ALA A 479 17.19 20.25 3.47
CA ALA A 479 15.78 20.03 3.79
C ALA A 479 15.09 21.31 4.32
N GLY A 480 15.81 22.19 5.03
CA GLY A 480 15.28 23.47 5.47
C GLY A 480 14.94 24.47 4.34
N LEU A 481 15.45 24.23 3.13
CA LEU A 481 15.23 25.05 1.93
C LEU A 481 14.37 24.33 0.88
N ALA A 482 14.09 23.05 1.09
CA ALA A 482 13.32 22.20 0.19
C ALA A 482 11.83 22.35 0.50
N THR A 483 11.07 22.98 -0.40
CA THR A 483 9.59 22.97 -0.38
C THR A 483 9.08 22.01 -1.45
N GLN A 484 7.83 21.58 -1.34
CA GLN A 484 7.22 20.69 -2.36
C GLN A 484 7.31 21.31 -3.76
N GLU A 485 6.99 22.60 -3.89
CA GLU A 485 7.02 23.34 -5.14
C GLU A 485 8.44 23.38 -5.73
N LYS A 486 9.45 23.63 -4.87
CA LYS A 486 10.84 23.72 -5.29
C LYS A 486 11.39 22.36 -5.74
N VAL A 487 11.05 21.29 -5.02
CA VAL A 487 11.45 19.93 -5.43
C VAL A 487 10.76 19.55 -6.73
N MET A 488 9.45 19.82 -6.86
CA MET A 488 8.71 19.55 -8.10
C MET A 488 9.24 20.32 -9.29
N SER A 489 9.67 21.58 -9.12
CA SER A 489 10.25 22.37 -10.24
C SER A 489 11.53 21.78 -10.85
N TYR A 490 12.22 20.89 -10.12
CA TYR A 490 13.38 20.15 -10.62
C TYR A 490 13.03 18.72 -11.07
N ALA A 491 11.86 18.19 -10.64
CA ALA A 491 11.44 16.82 -10.91
C ALA A 491 10.60 16.69 -12.22
N VAL A 492 10.21 17.83 -12.81
CA VAL A 492 9.38 17.92 -14.05
C VAL A 492 10.20 18.38 -15.25
#